data_7adc491082709443028db5561a9e4dc4
#
_entry.id   7adc491082709443028db5561a9e4dc4
#
_cell.length_a   1.000
_cell.length_b   1.000
_cell.length_c   1.000
_cell.angle_alpha   90.00
_cell.angle_beta   90.00
_cell.angle_gamma   90.00
#
_symmetry.space_group_name_H-M   'P 1'
#
loop_
_entity.id
_entity.type
_entity.pdbx_description
1 polymer ?
#
loop_
_entity_poly.entity_id
_entity_poly.type
_entity_poly.pdbx_seq_one_letter_code
_entity_poly.pdbx_strand_id
1 'polypeptide(L)' 'MTDMNSFLIDSLVEQLTMMLVEEKKITIVEALEVVYNSQLYEKISDLETGLYYQSAHYNYELLCHEMKYGKLV' A
#
# COMPACT_ATOMS: atom_id res chain seq x y z
N MET A 1 10.26 -2.50 -20.66
CA MET A 1 9.21 -3.52 -20.58
C MET A 1 8.70 -3.63 -19.16
N THR A 2 7.39 -3.60 -18.99
CA THR A 2 6.78 -3.72 -17.68
C THR A 2 6.63 -5.20 -17.34
N ASP A 3 7.17 -5.63 -16.22
CA ASP A 3 7.00 -7.00 -15.81
C ASP A 3 5.72 -7.15 -14.96
N MET A 4 5.33 -8.39 -14.71
CA MET A 4 4.10 -8.69 -13.98
C MET A 4 4.16 -8.15 -12.55
N ASN A 5 5.34 -8.18 -11.95
CA ASN A 5 5.50 -7.72 -10.57
C ASN A 5 5.24 -6.22 -10.45
N SER A 6 5.78 -5.43 -11.39
CA SER A 6 5.53 -3.99 -11.40
C SER A 6 4.04 -3.69 -11.57
N PHE A 7 3.38 -4.42 -12.45
CA PHE A 7 1.95 -4.24 -12.66
C PHE A 7 1.17 -4.52 -11.37
N LEU A 8 1.51 -5.60 -10.68
CA LEU A 8 0.82 -5.96 -9.44
C LEU A 8 1.07 -4.94 -8.34
N ILE A 9 2.29 -4.44 -8.23
CA ILE A 9 2.62 -3.42 -7.23
C ILE A 9 1.84 -2.14 -7.51
N ASP A 10 1.83 -1.69 -8.77
CA ASP A 10 1.12 -0.47 -9.13
C ASP A 10 -0.37 -0.59 -8.88
N SER A 11 -0.95 -1.73 -9.23
CA SER A 11 -2.36 -1.98 -9.00
C SER A 11 -2.69 -1.95 -7.51
N LEU A 12 -1.84 -2.56 -6.69
CA LEU A 12 -2.03 -2.59 -5.26
C LEU A 12 -1.96 -1.17 -4.67
N VAL A 13 -0.97 -0.39 -5.10
CA VAL A 13 -0.85 1.00 -4.64
C VAL A 13 -2.11 1.79 -4.97
N GLU A 14 -2.63 1.62 -6.18
CA GLU A 14 -3.85 2.30 -6.59
C GLU A 14 -5.02 1.92 -5.69
N GLN A 15 -5.19 0.64 -5.43
CA GLN A 15 -6.27 0.16 -4.58
C GLN A 15 -6.14 0.69 -3.15
N LEU A 16 -4.94 0.67 -2.59
CA LEU A 16 -4.70 1.19 -1.24
C LEU A 16 -5.02 2.68 -1.19
N THR A 17 -4.62 3.42 -2.22
CA THR A 17 -4.87 4.85 -2.30
C THR A 17 -6.37 5.13 -2.27
N MET A 18 -7.14 4.41 -3.07
CA MET A 18 -8.59 4.61 -3.12
C MET A 18 -9.26 4.24 -1.80
N MET A 19 -8.79 3.20 -1.14
CA MET A 19 -9.33 2.81 0.16
C MET A 19 -9.09 3.90 1.20
N LEU A 20 -7.90 4.51 1.18
CA LEU A 20 -7.61 5.63 2.09
C LEU A 20 -8.51 6.82 1.82
N VAL A 21 -8.70 7.17 0.54
CA VAL A 21 -9.56 8.28 0.18
C VAL A 21 -10.97 8.08 0.72
N GLU A 22 -11.52 6.88 0.54
CA GLU A 22 -12.87 6.59 0.98
C GLU A 22 -13.00 6.52 2.49
N GLU A 23 -12.05 5.87 3.14
CA GLU A 23 -12.16 5.59 4.57
C GLU A 23 -11.72 6.76 5.43
N LYS A 24 -10.65 7.43 5.03
CA LYS A 24 -10.09 8.53 5.82
C LYS A 24 -10.57 9.90 5.37
N LYS A 25 -11.31 9.96 4.27
CA LYS A 25 -11.84 11.22 3.74
C LYS A 25 -10.74 12.23 3.43
N ILE A 26 -9.64 11.74 2.88
CA ILE A 26 -8.51 12.58 2.48
C ILE A 26 -8.46 12.65 0.95
N THR A 27 -7.64 13.57 0.43
CA THR A 27 -7.49 13.70 -1.01
C THR A 27 -6.63 12.59 -1.58
N ILE A 28 -6.71 12.41 -2.91
CA ILE A 28 -5.90 11.42 -3.60
C ILE A 28 -4.41 11.71 -3.39
N VAL A 29 -4.03 12.99 -3.45
CA VAL A 29 -2.62 13.37 -3.25
C VAL A 29 -2.15 12.98 -1.85
N GLU A 30 -2.96 13.29 -0.85
CA GLU A 30 -2.62 12.92 0.52
C GLU A 30 -2.51 11.41 0.68
N ALA A 31 -3.44 10.67 0.07
CA ALA A 31 -3.41 9.21 0.14
C ALA A 31 -2.16 8.63 -0.53
N LEU A 32 -1.79 9.16 -1.68
CA LEU A 32 -0.58 8.73 -2.37
C LEU A 32 0.66 8.97 -1.52
N GLU A 33 0.71 10.13 -0.85
CA GLU A 33 1.84 10.43 0.03
C GLU A 33 1.92 9.43 1.18
N VAL A 34 0.78 9.09 1.77
CA VAL A 34 0.74 8.10 2.85
C VAL A 34 1.31 6.76 2.36
N VAL A 35 0.84 6.29 1.20
CA VAL A 35 1.26 4.99 0.69
C VAL A 35 2.75 4.99 0.34
N TYR A 36 3.20 5.99 -0.43
CA TYR A 36 4.58 6.00 -0.90
C TYR A 36 5.61 6.25 0.20
N ASN A 37 5.22 6.90 1.29
CA ASN A 37 6.13 7.14 2.39
C ASN A 37 6.05 6.08 3.48
N SER A 38 5.20 5.07 3.29
CA SER A 38 5.00 4.04 4.30
C SER A 38 6.11 2.98 4.26
N GLN A 39 6.33 2.34 5.40
CA GLN A 39 7.19 1.17 5.47
C GLN A 39 6.57 0.03 4.67
N LEU A 40 5.24 -0.02 4.63
CA LEU A 40 4.54 -1.04 3.87
C LEU A 40 4.92 -0.99 2.39
N TYR A 41 5.04 0.21 1.81
CA TYR A 41 5.40 0.33 0.41
C TYR A 41 6.77 -0.32 0.14
N GLU A 42 7.73 -0.12 1.05
CA GLU A 42 9.03 -0.76 0.92
C GLU A 42 8.90 -2.28 0.93
N LYS A 43 8.04 -2.80 1.80
CA LYS A 43 7.82 -4.25 1.89
C LYS A 43 7.10 -4.79 0.66
N ILE A 44 6.12 -4.06 0.15
CA ILE A 44 5.42 -4.47 -1.07
C ILE A 44 6.39 -4.53 -2.24
N SER A 45 7.29 -3.57 -2.32
CA SER A 45 8.25 -3.49 -3.42
C SER A 45 9.36 -4.52 -3.31
N ASP A 46 9.55 -5.10 -2.13
CA ASP A 46 10.52 -6.17 -1.93
C ASP A 46 9.84 -7.49 -2.30
N LEU A 47 10.20 -8.04 -3.43
CA LEU A 47 9.56 -9.23 -3.97
C LEU A 47 9.66 -10.44 -3.05
N GLU A 48 10.65 -10.47 -2.19
CA GLU A 48 10.85 -11.60 -1.27
C GLU A 48 9.77 -11.66 -0.18
N THR A 49 9.13 -10.54 0.14
CA THR A 49 8.08 -10.54 1.16
C THR A 49 6.80 -11.18 0.69
N GLY A 50 6.57 -11.20 -0.63
CA GLY A 50 5.35 -11.73 -1.19
C GLY A 50 4.12 -10.87 -0.95
N LEU A 51 4.26 -9.69 -0.37
CA LEU A 51 3.11 -8.84 -0.07
C LEU A 51 2.40 -8.35 -1.31
N TYR A 52 3.12 -8.21 -2.42
CA TYR A 52 2.49 -7.76 -3.65
C TYR A 52 1.50 -8.78 -4.22
N TYR A 53 1.55 -10.02 -3.76
CA TYR A 53 0.59 -11.07 -4.13
C TYR A 53 -0.64 -11.07 -3.23
N GLN A 54 -0.56 -10.45 -2.06
CA GLN A 54 -1.65 -10.46 -1.11
C GLN A 54 -2.73 -9.49 -1.55
N SER A 55 -3.93 -9.67 -1.03
CA SER A 55 -5.05 -8.82 -1.39
C SER A 55 -4.83 -7.37 -0.94
N ALA A 56 -5.55 -6.46 -1.57
CA ALA A 56 -5.54 -5.05 -1.16
C ALA A 56 -6.03 -4.92 0.28
N HIS A 57 -7.05 -5.70 0.66
CA HIS A 57 -7.59 -5.64 2.01
C HIS A 57 -6.54 -6.04 3.04
N TYR A 58 -5.82 -7.12 2.78
CA TYR A 58 -4.75 -7.58 3.67
C TYR A 58 -3.69 -6.48 3.86
N ASN A 59 -3.25 -5.91 2.74
CA ASN A 59 -2.24 -4.86 2.79
C ASN A 59 -2.78 -3.59 3.43
N TYR A 60 -4.05 -3.29 3.23
CA TYR A 60 -4.66 -2.11 3.84
C TYR A 60 -4.67 -2.23 5.36
N GLU A 61 -4.95 -3.42 5.88
CA GLU A 61 -4.91 -3.63 7.31
C GLU A 61 -3.52 -3.41 7.88
N LEU A 62 -2.49 -3.85 7.14
CA LEU A 62 -1.11 -3.60 7.54
C LEU A 62 -0.80 -2.11 7.52
N LEU A 63 -1.30 -1.40 6.51
CA LEU A 63 -1.08 0.05 6.41
C LEU A 63 -1.75 0.77 7.57
N CYS A 64 -2.96 0.40 7.92
CA CYS A 64 -3.66 1.00 9.04
C CYS A 64 -2.92 0.74 10.35
N HIS A 65 -2.38 -0.45 10.51
CA HIS A 65 -1.58 -0.78 11.69
C HIS A 65 -0.35 0.13 11.76
N GLU A 66 0.33 0.31 10.65
CA GLU A 66 1.49 1.19 10.60
C GLU A 66 1.11 2.63 10.95
N MET A 67 -0.01 3.11 10.40
CA MET A 67 -0.47 4.48 10.66
C MET A 67 -0.80 4.68 12.14
N LYS A 68 -1.36 3.65 12.78
CA LYS A 68 -1.76 3.74 14.17
C LYS A 68 -0.58 3.63 15.13
N TYR A 69 0.37 2.76 14.84
CA TYR A 69 1.45 2.44 15.77
C TYR A 69 2.81 2.96 15.31
N GLY A 70 2.91 3.50 14.10
CA GLY A 70 4.16 4.00 13.55
C GLY A 70 5.08 2.92 13.00
N LYS A 71 4.62 1.67 12.97
CA LYS A 71 5.43 0.56 12.47
C LYS A 71 4.50 -0.59 12.08
N LEU A 72 5.02 -1.49 11.26
CA LEU A 72 4.24 -2.64 10.79
C LEU A 72 4.09 -3.73 11.83
N VAL A 73 5.03 -3.85 12.72
CA VAL A 73 5.04 -4.93 13.71
C VAL A 73 5.25 -4.35 15.09
#